data_031a513deb7a85ee9e2e7cd6e6660b45
#
_entry.id   031a513deb7a85ee9e2e7cd6e6660b45
#
_cell.length_a   1.000
_cell.length_b   1.000
_cell.length_c   1.000
_cell.angle_alpha   90.00
_cell.angle_beta   90.00
_cell.angle_gamma   90.00
#
_symmetry.space_group_name_H-M   'P 1'
#
loop_
_entity.id
_entity.type
_entity.pdbx_description
1 polymer ?
#
loop_
_entity_poly.entity_id
_entity_poly.type
_entity_poly.pdbx_seq_one_letter_code
_entity_poly.pdbx_strand_id
1 'polypeptide(L)' 'MERITSAMINEVIDKGEAVRISDVASRLYTTNKQAVRKQMNKMVCRGQLSCEKFKYIGNADICVYRKI' A
#
# COMPACT_ATOMS: atom_id res chain seq x y z
N MET A 1 -15.80 10.07 9.33
CA MET A 1 -14.65 9.23 9.69
C MET A 1 -14.31 8.32 8.50
N GLU A 2 -13.14 8.50 7.96
CA GLU A 2 -12.71 7.68 6.83
C GLU A 2 -12.40 6.26 7.28
N ARG A 3 -12.96 5.30 6.58
CA ARG A 3 -12.67 3.90 6.82
C ARG A 3 -12.06 3.30 5.58
N ILE A 4 -10.80 2.93 5.70
CA ILE A 4 -10.07 2.32 4.59
C ILE A 4 -10.24 0.81 4.65
N THR A 5 -10.78 0.23 3.60
CA THR A 5 -11.00 -1.21 3.51
C THR A 5 -10.07 -1.84 2.47
N SER A 6 -9.87 -3.16 2.58
CA SER A 6 -9.06 -3.89 1.61
C SER A 6 -9.64 -3.83 0.20
N ALA A 7 -10.97 -3.82 0.09
CA ALA A 7 -11.63 -3.69 -1.21
C ALA A 7 -11.30 -2.36 -1.89
N MET A 8 -11.30 -1.27 -1.11
CA MET A 8 -10.95 0.05 -1.63
C MET A 8 -9.53 0.08 -2.16
N ILE A 9 -8.59 -0.49 -1.41
CA ILE A 9 -7.19 -0.55 -1.82
C ILE A 9 -7.04 -1.42 -3.07
N ASN A 10 -7.72 -2.56 -3.10
CA ASN A 10 -7.64 -3.49 -4.21
C ASN A 10 -8.15 -2.87 -5.52
N GLU A 11 -9.14 -1.99 -5.45
CA GLU A 11 -9.70 -1.32 -6.62
C GLU A 11 -8.76 -0.29 -7.22
N VAL A 12 -7.93 0.36 -6.40
CA VAL A 12 -7.05 1.43 -6.88
C VAL A 12 -5.68 0.94 -7.31
N ILE A 13 -5.39 -0.35 -7.12
CA ILE A 13 -4.13 -0.96 -7.53
C ILE A 13 -4.37 -1.85 -8.73
N ASP A 14 -3.60 -1.65 -9.80
CA ASP A 14 -3.63 -2.53 -10.96
C ASP A 14 -2.78 -3.78 -10.72
N LYS A 15 -3.19 -4.89 -11.31
CA LYS A 15 -2.47 -6.14 -11.19
C LYS A 15 -1.06 -5.99 -11.76
N GLY A 16 -0.07 -6.35 -10.95
CA GLY A 16 1.34 -6.24 -11.32
C GLY A 16 1.95 -4.86 -11.13
N GLU A 17 1.14 -3.87 -10.75
CA GLU A 17 1.62 -2.52 -10.49
C GLU A 17 2.32 -2.46 -9.13
N ALA A 18 3.48 -1.82 -9.09
CA ALA A 18 4.20 -1.56 -7.86
C ALA A 18 3.77 -0.20 -7.31
N VAL A 19 3.23 -0.19 -6.09
CA VAL A 19 2.73 1.04 -5.46
C VAL A 19 3.30 1.21 -4.08
N ARG A 20 3.40 2.46 -3.63
CA ARG A 20 3.76 2.80 -2.27
C ARG A 20 2.52 3.24 -1.50
N ILE A 21 2.64 3.31 -0.18
CA ILE A 21 1.54 3.75 0.67
C ILE A 21 1.05 5.14 0.27
N SER A 22 1.97 6.04 -0.05
CA SER A 22 1.61 7.39 -0.49
C SER A 22 0.81 7.38 -1.80
N ASP A 23 1.14 6.47 -2.72
CA ASP A 23 0.41 6.34 -3.98
C ASP A 23 -1.03 5.90 -3.74
N VAL A 24 -1.20 4.89 -2.89
CA VAL A 24 -2.53 4.39 -2.55
C VAL A 24 -3.35 5.45 -1.81
N ALA A 25 -2.74 6.13 -0.85
CA ALA A 25 -3.40 7.20 -0.12
C ALA A 25 -3.88 8.31 -1.05
N SER A 26 -3.05 8.68 -2.01
CA SER A 26 -3.39 9.70 -3.01
C SER A 26 -4.57 9.26 -3.88
N ARG A 27 -4.56 8.00 -4.32
CA ARG A 27 -5.64 7.45 -5.15
C ARG A 27 -6.96 7.32 -4.40
N LEU A 28 -6.89 7.16 -3.07
CA LEU A 28 -8.08 7.10 -2.20
C LEU A 28 -8.49 8.47 -1.69
N TYR A 29 -7.80 9.53 -2.10
CA TYR A 29 -8.06 10.90 -1.67
C TYR A 29 -8.05 11.05 -0.14
N THR A 30 -7.14 10.34 0.52
CA THR A 30 -7.01 10.40 1.98
C THR A 30 -5.65 10.91 2.38
N THR A 31 -5.59 11.64 3.50
CA THR A 31 -4.35 12.06 4.13
C THR A 31 -3.91 11.09 5.23
N ASN A 32 -4.77 10.13 5.59
CA ASN A 32 -4.51 9.19 6.68
C ASN A 32 -3.67 8.01 6.19
N LYS A 33 -2.37 8.25 6.02
CA LYS A 33 -1.44 7.22 5.55
C LYS A 33 -1.31 6.04 6.51
N GLN A 34 -1.50 6.27 7.81
CA GLN A 34 -1.42 5.20 8.79
C GLN A 34 -2.53 4.17 8.62
N ALA A 35 -3.75 4.63 8.34
CA ALA A 35 -4.86 3.72 8.09
C ALA A 35 -4.61 2.87 6.82
N VAL A 36 -4.11 3.51 5.77
CA VAL A 36 -3.74 2.82 4.53
C VAL A 36 -2.64 1.79 4.81
N ARG A 37 -1.60 2.19 5.54
CA ARG A 37 -0.48 1.31 5.89
C ARG A 37 -0.95 0.07 6.66
N LYS A 38 -1.78 0.28 7.68
CA LYS A 38 -2.30 -0.83 8.48
C LYS A 38 -3.10 -1.81 7.62
N GLN A 39 -3.94 -1.28 6.75
CA GLN A 39 -4.76 -2.11 5.90
C GLN A 39 -3.92 -2.88 4.88
N MET A 40 -2.94 -2.21 4.27
CA MET A 40 -2.05 -2.87 3.31
C MET A 40 -1.21 -3.96 3.97
N ASN A 41 -0.74 -3.74 5.20
CA ASN A 41 -0.01 -4.75 5.95
C ASN A 41 -0.88 -5.97 6.25
N LYS A 42 -2.15 -5.76 6.57
CA LYS A 42 -3.09 -6.88 6.75
C LYS A 42 -3.26 -7.66 5.46
N MET A 43 -3.34 -6.97 4.34
CA MET A 43 -3.47 -7.62 3.03
C MET A 43 -2.23 -8.46 2.70
N VAL A 44 -1.05 -7.97 3.05
CA VAL A 44 0.19 -8.74 2.89
C VAL A 44 0.15 -10.01 3.73
N CYS A 45 -0.27 -9.90 4.99
CA CYS A 45 -0.40 -11.05 5.88
C CYS A 45 -1.41 -12.08 5.37
N ARG A 46 -2.44 -11.63 4.65
CA ARG A 46 -3.44 -12.52 4.06
C ARG A 46 -3.05 -13.08 2.70
N GLY A 47 -1.89 -12.69 2.18
CA GLY A 47 -1.44 -13.13 0.87
C GLY A 47 -2.09 -12.42 -0.31
N GLN A 48 -2.74 -11.29 -0.08
CA GLN A 48 -3.40 -10.50 -1.13
C GLN A 48 -2.44 -9.52 -1.81
N LEU A 49 -1.41 -9.10 -1.09
CA LEU A 49 -0.37 -8.23 -1.61
C LEU A 49 1.00 -8.80 -1.29
N SER A 50 1.97 -8.52 -2.13
CA SER A 50 3.38 -8.77 -1.81
C SER A 50 4.05 -7.46 -1.43
N CYS A 51 5.02 -7.53 -0.53
CA CYS A 51 5.78 -6.36 -0.07
C CYS A 51 7.26 -6.58 -0.34
N GLU A 52 7.88 -5.62 -1.02
CA GLU A 52 9.32 -5.63 -1.25
C GLU A 52 9.92 -4.38 -0.63
N LYS A 53 11.07 -4.56 0.02
CA LYS A 53 11.82 -3.44 0.59
C LYS A 53 13.06 -3.18 -0.25
N PHE A 54 13.26 -1.94 -0.64
CA PHE A 54 14.44 -1.51 -1.35
C PHE A 54 15.22 -0.52 -0.49
N LYS A 55 16.54 -0.73 -0.44
CA LYS A 55 17.41 0.25 0.22
C LYS A 55 17.81 1.31 -0.78
N TYR A 56 17.53 2.55 -0.44
CA TYR A 56 18.01 3.68 -1.21
C TYR A 56 19.42 4.06 -0.78
N ILE A 57 20.21 4.54 -1.71
CA ILE A 57 21.49 5.16 -1.37
C ILE A 57 21.19 6.40 -0.56
N GLY A 58 21.37 6.30 0.75
CA GLY A 58 21.04 7.41 1.61
C GLY A 58 20.49 6.94 2.92
N ASN A 59 19.24 6.90 3.20
CA ASN A 59 18.75 6.62 4.54
C ASN A 59 17.36 6.05 4.65
N ALA A 60 16.65 5.84 3.57
CA ALA A 60 15.26 5.43 3.69
C ALA A 60 15.00 4.13 2.96
N ASP A 61 14.47 3.16 3.70
CA ASP A 61 13.93 1.97 3.07
C ASP A 61 12.61 2.33 2.38
N ILE A 62 12.49 1.94 1.12
CA ILE A 62 11.26 2.12 0.37
C ILE A 62 10.53 0.78 0.36
N CYS A 63 9.30 0.79 0.84
CA CYS A 63 8.42 -0.36 0.76
C CYS A 63 7.52 -0.23 -0.46
N VAL A 64 7.55 -1.23 -1.31
CA VAL A 64 6.74 -1.29 -2.52
C VAL A 64 5.80 -2.47 -2.42
N TYR A 65 4.54 -2.25 -2.71
CA TYR A 65 3.51 -3.27 -2.64
C TYR A 65 2.99 -3.59 -4.03
N ARG A 66 2.74 -4.87 -4.26
CA ARG A 66 2.17 -5.35 -5.52
C ARG A 66 0.99 -6.27 -5.24
N LYS A 67 -0.02 -6.17 -6.09
CA LYS A 67 -1.16 -7.06 -6.06
C LYS A 67 -0.76 -8.45 -6.57
N ILE A 68 -1.08 -9.46 -5.80
CA ILE A 68 -0.79 -10.85 -6.17
C ILE A 68 -1.84 -11.38 -7.17
#